data_1b4cddab5aabc1ad7e436aec0faadf9f
#
_entry.id   1b4cddab5aabc1ad7e436aec0faadf9f
#
_cell.length_a   1.000
_cell.length_b   1.000
_cell.length_c   1.000
_cell.angle_alpha   90.00
_cell.angle_beta   90.00
_cell.angle_gamma   90.00
#
_symmetry.space_group_name_H-M   'P 1'
#
loop_
_entity.id
_entity.type
_entity.pdbx_description
1 polymer ?
#
loop_
_entity_poly.entity_id
_entity_poly.type
_entity_poly.pdbx_seq_one_letter_code
_entity_poly.pdbx_strand_id
1 'polypeptide(L)' 'MSKTFKERYLSHEIELEAIDDYIIEWNNSDTGETLAKFLGLNKEEETAWVEDSDDALFDLLEAQRK' A
#
# COMPACT_ATOMS: atom_id res chain seq x y z
N MET A 1 -1.56 -17.96 0.73
CA MET A 1 -2.22 -16.68 0.49
C MET A 1 -1.20 -15.61 0.14
N SER A 2 -1.56 -14.76 -0.79
CA SER A 2 -0.66 -13.67 -1.21
C SER A 2 -0.58 -12.61 -0.14
N LYS A 3 0.62 -12.09 0.06
CA LYS A 3 0.81 -10.97 0.98
C LYS A 3 0.41 -9.68 0.28
N THR A 4 -0.05 -8.71 1.06
CA THR A 4 -0.36 -7.39 0.53
C THR A 4 0.94 -6.62 0.29
N PHE A 5 0.83 -5.50 -0.41
CA PHE A 5 1.97 -4.61 -0.63
C PHE A 5 2.59 -4.21 0.71
N LYS A 6 1.75 -3.79 1.66
CA LYS A 6 2.24 -3.34 2.96
C LYS A 6 3.01 -4.43 3.69
N GLU A 7 2.47 -5.65 3.69
CA GLU A 7 3.12 -6.75 4.37
C GLU A 7 4.52 -7.02 3.79
N ARG A 8 4.63 -7.01 2.47
CA ARG A 8 5.91 -7.25 1.82
C ARG A 8 6.89 -6.10 2.04
N TYR A 9 6.37 -4.89 2.04
CA TYR A 9 7.21 -3.73 2.28
C TYR A 9 7.78 -3.75 3.70
N LEU A 10 6.94 -4.05 4.68
CA LEU A 10 7.37 -4.10 6.08
C LEU A 10 8.36 -5.24 6.34
N SER A 11 8.29 -6.31 5.57
CA SER A 11 9.22 -7.44 5.71
C SER A 11 10.48 -7.27 4.86
N HIS A 12 10.66 -6.12 4.22
CA HIS A 12 11.82 -5.81 3.38
C HIS A 12 11.91 -6.64 2.10
N GLU A 13 10.79 -7.22 1.67
CA GLU A 13 10.77 -8.00 0.43
C GLU A 13 10.71 -7.10 -0.81
N ILE A 14 10.11 -5.92 -0.68
CA ILE A 14 9.95 -4.97 -1.78
C ILE A 14 10.17 -3.55 -1.28
N GLU A 15 10.33 -2.62 -2.20
CA GLU A 15 10.49 -1.21 -1.90
C GLU A 15 9.23 -0.42 -2.27
N LEU A 16 9.22 0.87 -1.95
CA LEU A 16 8.04 1.72 -2.21
C LEU A 16 7.67 1.78 -3.70
N GLU A 17 8.65 1.72 -4.57
CA GLU A 17 8.38 1.78 -6.03
C GLU A 17 7.52 0.63 -6.51
N ALA A 18 7.49 -0.48 -5.78
CA ALA A 18 6.67 -1.62 -6.14
C ALA A 18 5.18 -1.30 -6.06
N ILE A 19 4.81 -0.19 -5.40
CA ILE A 19 3.40 0.18 -5.29
C ILE A 19 2.77 0.38 -6.68
N ASP A 20 3.54 0.87 -7.63
CA ASP A 20 3.03 1.08 -9.00
C ASP A 20 2.58 -0.23 -9.63
N ASP A 21 3.34 -1.29 -9.41
CA ASP A 21 2.99 -2.61 -9.93
C ASP A 21 1.70 -3.12 -9.31
N TYR A 22 1.52 -2.86 -8.02
CA TYR A 22 0.29 -3.27 -7.33
C TYR A 22 -0.91 -2.47 -7.82
N ILE A 23 -0.72 -1.19 -8.10
CA ILE A 23 -1.80 -0.35 -8.63
C ILE A 23 -2.23 -0.85 -10.01
N ILE A 24 -1.28 -1.21 -10.85
CA ILE A 24 -1.58 -1.75 -12.18
C ILE A 24 -2.34 -3.07 -12.04
N GLU A 25 -1.88 -3.92 -11.14
CA GLU A 25 -2.54 -5.20 -10.90
C GLU A 25 -3.96 -5.00 -10.40
N TRP A 26 -4.16 -4.04 -9.50
CA TRP A 26 -5.48 -3.73 -8.99
C TRP A 26 -6.41 -3.24 -10.11
N ASN A 27 -5.90 -2.39 -10.99
CA ASN A 27 -6.68 -1.87 -12.11
C ASN A 27 -7.11 -2.98 -13.07
N ASN A 28 -6.29 -4.00 -13.21
CA ASN A 28 -6.58 -5.13 -14.11
C ASN A 28 -7.37 -6.23 -13.41
N SER A 29 -7.55 -6.11 -12.12
CA SER A 29 -8.26 -7.10 -11.32
C SER A 29 -9.66 -6.58 -11.00
N ASP A 30 -10.65 -7.44 -11.09
CA ASP A 30 -12.03 -7.07 -10.78
C ASP A 30 -12.40 -7.56 -9.37
N THR A 31 -11.63 -7.11 -8.39
CA THR A 31 -11.77 -7.60 -7.02
C THR A 31 -12.93 -7.01 -6.25
N GLY A 32 -13.38 -5.80 -6.65
CA GLY A 32 -14.40 -5.08 -5.89
C GLY A 32 -13.88 -4.43 -4.63
N GLU A 33 -12.59 -4.57 -4.34
CA GLU A 33 -11.98 -3.93 -3.18
C GLU A 33 -11.44 -2.54 -3.53
N THR A 34 -11.32 -1.69 -2.51
CA THR A 34 -10.65 -0.41 -2.70
C THR A 34 -9.16 -0.64 -2.87
N LEU A 35 -8.47 0.30 -3.50
CA LEU A 35 -7.03 0.17 -3.67
C LEU A 35 -6.31 0.10 -2.33
N ALA A 36 -6.74 0.90 -1.36
CA ALA A 36 -6.14 0.87 -0.03
C ALA A 36 -6.26 -0.52 0.60
N LYS A 37 -7.42 -1.15 0.45
CA LYS A 37 -7.63 -2.48 0.99
C LYS A 37 -6.80 -3.51 0.25
N PHE A 38 -6.68 -3.36 -1.06
CA PHE A 38 -5.84 -4.25 -1.86
C PHE A 38 -4.38 -4.18 -1.43
N LEU A 39 -3.91 -2.98 -1.08
CA LEU A 39 -2.54 -2.78 -0.63
C LEU A 39 -2.33 -3.17 0.84
N GLY A 40 -3.41 -3.40 1.57
CA GLY A 40 -3.32 -3.77 2.97
C GLY A 40 -3.19 -2.61 3.93
N LEU A 41 -3.59 -1.42 3.50
CA LEU A 41 -3.50 -0.22 4.32
C LEU A 41 -4.62 -0.18 5.35
N ASN A 42 -4.33 0.37 6.53
CA ASN A 42 -5.37 0.59 7.52
C ASN A 42 -6.06 1.94 7.24
N LYS A 43 -7.06 2.27 8.05
CA LYS A 43 -7.84 3.48 7.82
C LYS A 43 -7.00 4.75 7.95
N GLU A 44 -6.09 4.79 8.91
CA GLU A 44 -5.22 5.93 9.13
C GLU A 44 -4.31 6.15 7.92
N GLU A 45 -3.76 5.07 7.39
CA GLU A 45 -2.88 5.15 6.23
C GLU A 45 -3.65 5.55 4.98
N GLU A 46 -4.85 5.01 4.82
CA GLU A 46 -5.70 5.38 3.70
C GLU A 46 -6.06 6.86 3.76
N THR A 47 -6.43 7.35 4.93
CA THR A 47 -6.79 8.74 5.12
C THR A 47 -5.62 9.66 4.80
N ALA A 48 -4.42 9.32 5.27
CA ALA A 48 -3.23 10.11 4.99
C ALA A 48 -2.96 10.16 3.49
N TRP A 49 -3.16 9.04 2.80
CA TRP A 49 -2.92 8.97 1.37
C TRP A 49 -3.95 9.78 0.57
N VAL A 50 -5.22 9.64 0.91
CA VAL A 50 -6.31 10.29 0.17
C VAL A 50 -6.41 11.77 0.49
N GLU A 51 -6.30 12.14 1.76
CA GLU A 51 -6.51 13.52 2.19
C GLU A 51 -5.23 14.35 2.21
N ASP A 52 -4.09 13.71 2.25
CA ASP A 52 -2.81 14.40 2.30
C ASP A 52 -2.02 14.14 1.02
N SER A 53 -1.11 13.19 1.03
CA SER A 53 -0.29 12.90 -0.14
C SER A 53 0.33 11.52 -0.07
N ASP A 54 0.96 11.12 -1.18
CA ASP A 54 1.70 9.85 -1.22
C ASP A 54 2.83 9.87 -0.19
N ASP A 55 3.46 11.03 -0.02
CA ASP A 55 4.56 11.17 0.93
C ASP A 55 4.08 10.90 2.36
N ALA A 56 2.87 11.35 2.70
CA ALA A 56 2.33 11.11 4.03
C ALA A 56 2.13 9.62 4.28
N LEU A 57 1.63 8.90 3.28
CA LEU A 57 1.47 7.45 3.37
C LEU A 57 2.84 6.78 3.53
N PHE A 58 3.80 7.19 2.72
CA PHE A 58 5.12 6.56 2.75
C PHE A 58 5.83 6.80 4.08
N ASP A 59 5.65 7.99 4.66
CA ASP A 59 6.21 8.28 5.98
C ASP A 59 5.65 7.33 7.06
N LEU A 60 4.35 7.06 6.98
CA LEU A 60 3.72 6.13 7.93
C LEU A 60 4.26 4.71 7.76
N LEU A 61 4.45 4.29 6.51
CA LEU A 61 4.98 2.96 6.25
C LEU A 61 6.43 2.84 6.68
N GLU A 62 7.23 3.87 6.42
CA GLU A 62 8.63 3.86 6.81
C GLU A 62 8.79 3.81 8.34
N ALA A 63 7.91 4.50 9.06
CA ALA A 63 7.94 4.49 10.51
C ALA A 63 7.69 3.10 11.08
N GLN A 64 6.93 2.28 10.35
CA GLN A 64 6.62 0.91 10.77
C GLN A 64 7.69 -0.09 10.31
N ARG A 65 8.43 0.26 9.26
CA ARG A 65 9.45 -0.60 8.71
C ARG A 65 10.77 -0.41 9.48
N LYS A 66 11.20 -1.41 10.16
CA LYS A 66 12.43 -1.31 10.96
C LYS A 66 13.42 -2.40 10.62
#